data_97b41b559676fc13fbf9313c18d75001
#
_entry.id   97b41b559676fc13fbf9313c18d75001
#
_cell.length_a   1.000
_cell.length_b   1.000
_cell.length_c   1.000
_cell.angle_alpha   90.00
_cell.angle_beta   90.00
_cell.angle_gamma   90.00
#
_symmetry.space_group_name_H-M   'P 1'
#
loop_
_entity.id
_entity.type
_entity.pdbx_description
1 polymer ?
#
loop_
_entity_poly.entity_id
_entity_poly.type
_entity_poly.pdbx_seq_one_letter_code
_entity_poly.pdbx_strand_id
1 'polypeptide(L)'
;MSIYDNIAYGPRIHGIKGKERLDEIVERSLRQAAIWEETGDRLHKPALGLSGGQKQRLCIARALAVGPEVLLMDEPTSALDPVSTLKVEELIGQLKRKYTIVIVTHNMQQAARVSDETAFFLMGEVVEFASTDRLFAQPADRKTLEYITGKFG
;
A
#
# COMPACT_ATOMS: atom_id res chain seq x y z
N MET A 1 2.68 -10.11 -18.13
CA MET A 1 1.34 -9.52 -18.31
C MET A 1 1.47 -8.05 -18.64
N SER A 2 0.54 -7.52 -19.45
CA SER A 2 0.43 -6.06 -19.69
C SER A 2 -0.02 -5.31 -18.42
N ILE A 3 0.06 -3.98 -18.45
CA ILE A 3 -0.49 -3.14 -17.38
C ILE A 3 -1.99 -3.39 -17.24
N TYR A 4 -2.72 -3.40 -18.37
CA TYR A 4 -4.13 -3.67 -18.41
C TYR A 4 -4.51 -5.03 -17.80
N ASP A 5 -3.84 -6.09 -18.22
CA ASP A 5 -4.16 -7.44 -17.76
C ASP A 5 -3.85 -7.65 -16.27
N ASN A 6 -2.85 -6.95 -15.72
CA ASN A 6 -2.59 -6.99 -14.29
C ASN A 6 -3.81 -6.52 -13.48
N ILE A 7 -4.47 -5.46 -13.91
CA ILE A 7 -5.62 -4.89 -13.22
C ILE A 7 -6.89 -5.65 -13.54
N ALA A 8 -7.11 -6.00 -14.82
CA ALA A 8 -8.30 -6.71 -15.26
C ALA A 8 -8.36 -8.17 -14.77
N TYR A 9 -7.26 -8.72 -14.26
CA TYR A 9 -7.16 -10.12 -13.83
C TYR A 9 -8.16 -10.47 -12.72
N GLY A 10 -8.13 -9.72 -11.62
CA GLY A 10 -9.07 -9.93 -10.50
C GLY A 10 -10.54 -9.82 -10.93
N PRO A 11 -10.97 -8.71 -11.53
CA PRO A 11 -12.33 -8.56 -12.06
C PRO A 11 -12.79 -9.69 -12.98
N ARG A 12 -11.91 -10.16 -13.88
CA ARG A 12 -12.23 -11.30 -14.78
C ARG A 12 -12.50 -12.59 -14.00
N ILE A 13 -11.70 -12.90 -12.97
CA ILE A 13 -11.92 -14.07 -12.10
C ILE A 13 -13.25 -13.95 -11.37
N HIS A 14 -13.64 -12.74 -10.95
CA HIS A 14 -14.93 -12.47 -10.33
C HIS A 14 -16.10 -12.39 -11.34
N GLY A 15 -15.90 -12.84 -12.58
CA GLY A 15 -16.96 -13.01 -13.57
C GLY A 15 -17.29 -11.78 -14.42
N ILE A 16 -16.51 -10.70 -14.32
CA ILE A 16 -16.70 -9.51 -15.17
C ILE A 16 -16.11 -9.79 -16.55
N LYS A 17 -16.97 -9.88 -17.59
CA LYS A 17 -16.59 -10.26 -18.95
C LYS A 17 -16.70 -9.15 -19.99
N GLY A 18 -17.51 -8.12 -19.74
CA GLY A 18 -17.72 -7.00 -20.68
C GLY A 18 -16.48 -6.14 -20.82
N LYS A 19 -16.04 -5.90 -22.09
CA LYS A 19 -14.86 -5.09 -22.36
C LYS A 19 -15.00 -3.67 -21.79
N GLU A 20 -16.10 -2.98 -22.07
CA GLU A 20 -16.37 -1.63 -21.58
C GLU A 20 -16.28 -1.55 -20.04
N ARG A 21 -16.87 -2.54 -19.35
CA ARG A 21 -16.83 -2.61 -17.90
C ARG A 21 -15.42 -2.83 -17.35
N LEU A 22 -14.61 -3.64 -18.03
CA LEU A 22 -13.22 -3.84 -17.66
C LEU A 22 -12.39 -2.59 -17.91
N ASP A 23 -12.62 -1.89 -19.02
CA ASP A 23 -11.93 -0.63 -19.36
C ASP A 23 -12.21 0.43 -18.29
N GLU A 24 -13.46 0.61 -17.85
CA GLU A 24 -13.84 1.48 -16.76
C GLU A 24 -13.14 1.14 -15.42
N ILE A 25 -13.09 -0.16 -15.09
CA ILE A 25 -12.44 -0.62 -13.86
C ILE A 25 -10.94 -0.35 -13.93
N VAL A 26 -10.29 -0.64 -15.05
CA VAL A 26 -8.86 -0.43 -15.25
C VAL A 26 -8.51 1.05 -15.12
N GLU A 27 -9.21 1.92 -15.83
CA GLU A 27 -8.97 3.37 -15.76
C GLU A 27 -9.19 3.90 -14.34
N ARG A 28 -10.32 3.57 -13.72
CA ARG A 28 -10.66 4.00 -12.35
C ARG A 28 -9.58 3.56 -11.36
N SER A 29 -9.13 2.31 -11.44
CA SER A 29 -8.14 1.76 -10.51
C SER A 29 -6.78 2.41 -10.67
N LEU A 30 -6.35 2.68 -11.91
CA LEU A 30 -5.11 3.40 -12.20
C LEU A 30 -5.16 4.86 -11.71
N ARG A 31 -6.30 5.53 -11.86
CA ARG A 31 -6.51 6.89 -11.33
C ARG A 31 -6.47 6.89 -9.81
N GLN A 32 -7.15 5.94 -9.16
CA GLN A 32 -7.14 5.80 -7.70
C GLN A 32 -5.73 5.53 -7.14
N ALA A 33 -4.90 4.83 -7.88
CA ALA A 33 -3.51 4.55 -7.54
C ALA A 33 -2.52 5.65 -8.01
N ALA A 34 -3.02 6.80 -8.49
CA ALA A 34 -2.24 7.93 -8.96
C ALA A 34 -1.16 7.55 -10.01
N ILE A 35 -1.49 6.64 -10.95
CA ILE A 35 -0.55 6.16 -11.98
C ILE A 35 -1.12 6.27 -13.41
N TRP A 36 -2.35 6.69 -13.57
CA TRP A 36 -3.01 6.79 -14.88
C TRP A 36 -2.23 7.67 -15.85
N GLU A 37 -1.81 8.85 -15.44
CA GLU A 37 -1.09 9.82 -16.29
C GLU A 37 0.26 9.29 -16.80
N GLU A 38 0.82 8.31 -16.11
CA GLU A 38 2.10 7.69 -16.46
C GLU A 38 1.93 6.43 -17.33
N THR A 39 0.73 5.86 -17.43
CA THR A 39 0.51 4.53 -18.02
C THR A 39 -0.68 4.43 -18.97
N GLY A 40 -1.56 5.41 -19.01
CA GLY A 40 -2.80 5.38 -19.81
C GLY A 40 -2.58 5.22 -21.31
N ASP A 41 -1.47 5.73 -21.85
CA ASP A 41 -1.07 5.62 -23.25
C ASP A 41 -0.41 4.27 -23.63
N ARG A 42 -0.08 3.44 -22.63
CA ARG A 42 0.67 2.18 -22.80
C ARG A 42 0.11 0.99 -22.04
N LEU A 43 -1.20 0.94 -21.84
CA LEU A 43 -1.89 -0.09 -21.07
C LEU A 43 -1.58 -1.53 -21.54
N HIS A 44 -1.39 -1.73 -22.83
CA HIS A 44 -1.12 -3.05 -23.42
C HIS A 44 0.38 -3.41 -23.44
N LYS A 45 1.26 -2.53 -22.98
CA LYS A 45 2.69 -2.85 -22.85
C LYS A 45 2.97 -3.68 -21.60
N PRO A 46 4.06 -4.49 -21.60
CA PRO A 46 4.45 -5.27 -20.42
C PRO A 46 4.71 -4.41 -19.20
N ALA A 47 4.15 -4.77 -18.04
CA ALA A 47 4.34 -4.08 -16.78
C ALA A 47 5.78 -4.18 -16.23
N LEU A 48 6.59 -5.12 -16.74
CA LEU A 48 7.99 -5.28 -16.35
C LEU A 48 8.84 -4.04 -16.63
N GLY A 49 8.49 -3.25 -17.64
CA GLY A 49 9.18 -2.01 -17.99
C GLY A 49 8.89 -0.81 -17.09
N LEU A 50 8.05 -0.95 -16.07
CA LEU A 50 7.75 0.08 -15.08
C LEU A 50 8.89 0.21 -14.06
N SER A 51 9.08 1.43 -13.52
CA SER A 51 9.96 1.66 -12.36
C SER A 51 9.45 0.95 -11.10
N GLY A 52 10.28 0.85 -10.06
CA GLY A 52 9.88 0.24 -8.78
C GLY A 52 8.63 0.89 -8.19
N GLY A 53 8.61 2.21 -8.07
CA GLY A 53 7.45 2.95 -7.56
C GLY A 53 6.21 2.85 -8.44
N GLN A 54 6.38 2.78 -9.77
CA GLN A 54 5.26 2.53 -10.69
C GLN A 54 4.70 1.11 -10.53
N LYS A 55 5.56 0.11 -10.37
CA LYS A 55 5.14 -1.28 -10.11
C LYS A 55 4.36 -1.38 -8.79
N GLN A 56 4.83 -0.70 -7.74
CA GLN A 56 4.13 -0.70 -6.45
C GLN A 56 2.74 -0.08 -6.57
N ARG A 57 2.62 1.08 -7.21
CA ARG A 57 1.31 1.72 -7.45
C ARG A 57 0.42 0.88 -8.38
N LEU A 58 0.99 0.15 -9.34
CA LEU A 58 0.24 -0.83 -10.15
C LEU A 58 -0.29 -1.98 -9.29
N CYS A 59 0.49 -2.50 -8.34
CA CYS A 59 0.03 -3.53 -7.39
C CYS A 59 -1.13 -3.01 -6.54
N ILE A 60 -1.07 -1.77 -6.07
CA ILE A 60 -2.18 -1.13 -5.36
C ILE A 60 -3.41 -1.01 -6.28
N ALA A 61 -3.25 -0.52 -7.52
CA ALA A 61 -4.34 -0.45 -8.50
C ALA A 61 -5.01 -1.80 -8.73
N ARG A 62 -4.21 -2.87 -8.85
CA ARG A 62 -4.69 -4.25 -9.02
C ARG A 62 -5.54 -4.70 -7.82
N ALA A 63 -5.11 -4.38 -6.60
CA ALA A 63 -5.88 -4.68 -5.40
C ALA A 63 -7.19 -3.87 -5.32
N LEU A 64 -7.17 -2.60 -5.71
CA LEU A 64 -8.35 -1.74 -5.73
C LEU A 64 -9.38 -2.16 -6.79
N ALA A 65 -8.96 -2.83 -7.86
CA ALA A 65 -9.83 -3.22 -8.98
C ALA A 65 -10.97 -4.16 -8.58
N VAL A 66 -10.80 -4.94 -7.52
CA VAL A 66 -11.82 -5.86 -7.00
C VAL A 66 -12.75 -5.22 -5.97
N GLY A 67 -12.54 -3.95 -5.62
CA GLY A 67 -13.38 -3.21 -4.66
C GLY A 67 -13.27 -3.73 -3.22
N PRO A 68 -12.06 -3.82 -2.65
CA PRO A 68 -11.87 -4.34 -1.30
C PRO A 68 -12.45 -3.39 -0.26
N GLU A 69 -12.87 -3.91 0.90
CA GLU A 69 -13.16 -3.12 2.10
C GLU A 69 -11.89 -2.86 2.92
N VAL A 70 -10.99 -3.84 2.92
CA VAL A 70 -9.71 -3.79 3.64
C VAL A 70 -8.56 -4.02 2.65
N LEU A 71 -7.56 -3.16 2.69
CA LEU A 71 -6.36 -3.25 1.87
C LEU A 71 -5.16 -3.64 2.74
N LEU A 72 -4.58 -4.81 2.46
CA LEU A 72 -3.41 -5.30 3.16
C LEU A 72 -2.15 -4.97 2.36
N MET A 73 -1.16 -4.37 3.00
CA MET A 73 0.12 -4.01 2.40
C MET A 73 1.26 -4.57 3.25
N ASP A 74 2.11 -5.36 2.63
CA ASP A 74 3.30 -5.91 3.27
C ASP A 74 4.53 -5.21 2.70
N GLU A 75 5.25 -4.49 3.57
CA GLU A 75 6.47 -3.72 3.24
C GLU A 75 6.33 -2.85 1.97
N PRO A 76 5.32 -1.98 1.85
CA PRO A 76 4.95 -1.34 0.59
C PRO A 76 6.02 -0.42 0.00
N THR A 77 7.06 -0.06 0.75
CA THR A 77 8.10 0.86 0.29
C THR A 77 9.53 0.35 0.46
N SER A 78 9.72 -0.89 0.94
CA SER A 78 11.04 -1.42 1.34
C SER A 78 12.08 -1.43 0.20
N ALA A 79 11.64 -1.57 -1.06
CA ALA A 79 12.52 -1.63 -2.23
C ALA A 79 12.46 -0.34 -3.10
N LEU A 80 11.99 0.78 -2.53
CA LEU A 80 11.80 2.02 -3.26
C LEU A 80 12.85 3.08 -2.87
N ASP A 81 13.17 3.93 -3.84
CA ASP A 81 13.91 5.15 -3.60
C ASP A 81 13.07 6.17 -2.79
N PRO A 82 13.70 7.18 -2.16
CA PRO A 82 12.98 8.13 -1.30
C PRO A 82 11.83 8.87 -1.99
N VAL A 83 11.98 9.23 -3.27
CA VAL A 83 10.94 9.95 -4.03
C VAL A 83 9.75 9.05 -4.30
N SER A 84 10.01 7.80 -4.69
CA SER A 84 8.97 6.80 -4.89
C SER A 84 8.27 6.43 -3.59
N THR A 85 9.01 6.36 -2.48
CA THR A 85 8.46 6.14 -1.12
C THR A 85 7.45 7.22 -0.76
N LEU A 86 7.81 8.50 -0.91
CA LEU A 86 6.91 9.62 -0.62
C LEU A 86 5.61 9.53 -1.45
N LYS A 87 5.70 9.23 -2.75
CA LYS A 87 4.51 9.08 -3.60
C LYS A 87 3.58 7.95 -3.14
N VAL A 88 4.14 6.84 -2.65
CA VAL A 88 3.34 5.73 -2.11
C VAL A 88 2.72 6.12 -0.76
N GLU A 89 3.44 6.80 0.12
CA GLU A 89 2.92 7.30 1.40
C GLU A 89 1.80 8.33 1.21
N GLU A 90 1.96 9.27 0.27
CA GLU A 90 0.90 10.22 -0.11
C GLU A 90 -0.35 9.50 -0.64
N LEU A 91 -0.16 8.48 -1.47
CA LEU A 91 -1.24 7.64 -1.97
C LEU A 91 -1.96 6.91 -0.82
N ILE A 92 -1.24 6.33 0.13
CA ILE A 92 -1.80 5.70 1.34
C ILE A 92 -2.65 6.73 2.11
N GLY A 93 -2.13 7.94 2.31
CA GLY A 93 -2.85 9.03 2.97
C GLY A 93 -4.17 9.43 2.28
N GLN A 94 -4.24 9.31 0.95
CA GLN A 94 -5.47 9.53 0.20
C GLN A 94 -6.44 8.35 0.33
N LEU A 95 -5.93 7.12 0.22
CA LEU A 95 -6.71 5.90 0.23
C LEU A 95 -7.34 5.61 1.60
N LYS A 96 -6.66 5.92 2.71
CA LYS A 96 -7.17 5.68 4.07
C LYS A 96 -8.47 6.44 4.41
N ARG A 97 -8.81 7.47 3.61
CA ARG A 97 -10.10 8.16 3.74
C ARG A 97 -11.28 7.31 3.28
N LYS A 98 -11.03 6.28 2.50
CA LYS A 98 -12.05 5.45 1.86
C LYS A 98 -11.95 3.97 2.21
N TYR A 99 -10.75 3.51 2.51
CA TYR A 99 -10.45 2.11 2.77
C TYR A 99 -9.85 1.94 4.17
N THR A 100 -10.15 0.81 4.82
CA THR A 100 -9.34 0.37 5.95
C THR A 100 -8.04 -0.20 5.41
N ILE A 101 -6.90 0.34 5.86
CA ILE A 101 -5.58 -0.10 5.39
C ILE A 101 -4.81 -0.71 6.55
N VAL A 102 -4.31 -1.91 6.36
CA VAL A 102 -3.40 -2.59 7.29
C VAL A 102 -2.04 -2.69 6.63
N ILE A 103 -1.01 -2.12 7.26
CA ILE A 103 0.36 -2.12 6.74
C ILE A 103 1.26 -2.89 7.70
N VAL A 104 2.02 -3.83 7.17
CA VAL A 104 3.16 -4.43 7.86
C VAL A 104 4.42 -3.71 7.39
N THR A 105 5.21 -3.19 8.32
CA THR A 105 6.50 -2.55 8.01
C THR A 105 7.46 -2.66 9.19
N HIS A 106 8.75 -2.79 8.90
CA HIS A 106 9.82 -2.64 9.89
C HIS A 106 10.35 -1.19 9.96
N ASN A 107 9.83 -0.30 9.10
CA ASN A 107 10.22 1.11 9.10
C ASN A 107 9.34 1.91 10.04
N MET A 108 9.85 2.17 11.25
CA MET A 108 9.14 2.93 12.28
C MET A 108 8.78 4.35 11.84
N GLN A 109 9.64 4.99 11.05
CA GLN A 109 9.37 6.35 10.56
C GLN A 109 8.20 6.34 9.57
N GLN A 110 8.08 5.31 8.74
CA GLN A 110 6.93 5.13 7.87
C GLN A 110 5.66 4.92 8.71
N ALA A 111 5.68 3.99 9.67
CA ALA A 111 4.53 3.76 10.55
C ALA A 111 4.09 5.07 11.23
N ALA A 112 5.02 5.85 11.77
CA ALA A 112 4.74 7.14 12.41
C ALA A 112 4.11 8.17 11.47
N ARG A 113 4.44 8.15 10.16
CA ARG A 113 3.89 9.13 9.20
C ARG A 113 2.53 8.77 8.63
N VAL A 114 2.25 7.48 8.43
CA VAL A 114 1.08 7.07 7.62
C VAL A 114 -0.06 6.48 8.43
N SER A 115 0.20 5.88 9.60
CA SER A 115 -0.81 5.16 10.38
C SER A 115 -1.50 6.03 11.43
N ASP A 116 -2.75 5.70 11.71
CA ASP A 116 -3.54 6.31 12.78
C ASP A 116 -3.37 5.52 14.09
N GLU A 117 -3.27 4.19 13.97
CA GLU A 117 -3.01 3.26 15.07
C GLU A 117 -1.85 2.34 14.71
N THR A 118 -1.05 1.96 15.68
CA THR A 118 0.12 1.10 15.50
C THR A 118 0.12 -0.04 16.51
N ALA A 119 0.35 -1.26 16.00
CA ALA A 119 0.60 -2.44 16.81
C ALA A 119 2.08 -2.81 16.73
N PHE A 120 2.74 -2.91 17.87
CA PHE A 120 4.11 -3.43 17.94
C PHE A 120 4.10 -4.94 18.17
N PHE A 121 4.67 -5.67 17.22
CA PHE A 121 4.81 -7.11 17.26
C PHE A 121 6.24 -7.50 17.58
N LEU A 122 6.39 -8.45 18.49
CA LEU A 122 7.69 -9.05 18.83
C LEU A 122 7.51 -10.54 19.05
N MET A 123 8.31 -11.37 18.35
CA MET A 123 8.33 -12.84 18.49
C MET A 123 6.95 -13.49 18.35
N GLY A 124 6.08 -12.93 17.49
CA GLY A 124 4.74 -13.46 17.22
C GLY A 124 3.65 -12.94 18.18
N GLU A 125 4.00 -12.09 19.13
CA GLU A 125 3.07 -11.51 20.10
C GLU A 125 2.85 -10.02 19.85
N VAL A 126 1.63 -9.53 20.09
CA VAL A 126 1.34 -8.11 20.15
C VAL A 126 1.81 -7.59 21.50
N VAL A 127 2.87 -6.81 21.53
CA VAL A 127 3.43 -6.24 22.75
C VAL A 127 2.66 -5.00 23.19
N GLU A 128 2.33 -4.14 22.22
CA GLU A 128 1.59 -2.91 22.46
C GLU A 128 0.73 -2.54 21.25
N PHE A 129 -0.47 -1.99 21.52
CA PHE A 129 -1.34 -1.42 20.51
C PHE A 129 -1.92 -0.11 21.02
N ALA A 130 -1.73 0.97 20.27
CA ALA A 130 -2.21 2.30 20.64
C ALA A 130 -2.35 3.22 19.42
N SER A 131 -2.89 4.43 19.62
CA SER A 131 -2.75 5.48 18.62
C SER A 131 -1.28 5.71 18.32
N THR A 132 -0.95 5.94 17.04
CA THR A 132 0.42 6.09 16.58
C THR A 132 1.19 7.15 17.35
N ASP A 133 0.58 8.34 17.56
CA ASP A 133 1.20 9.43 18.31
C ASP A 133 1.58 9.01 19.73
N ARG A 134 0.68 8.29 20.43
CA ARG A 134 0.94 7.81 21.78
C ARG A 134 2.05 6.76 21.82
N LEU A 135 1.98 5.79 20.92
CA LEU A 135 2.94 4.68 20.89
C LEU A 135 4.37 5.17 20.64
N PHE A 136 4.55 6.18 19.79
CA PHE A 136 5.86 6.74 19.47
C PHE A 136 6.34 7.80 20.51
N ALA A 137 5.43 8.56 21.11
CA ALA A 137 5.79 9.61 22.07
C ALA A 137 5.96 9.08 23.51
N GLN A 138 5.07 8.16 23.92
CA GLN A 138 5.02 7.62 25.29
C GLN A 138 4.59 6.16 25.27
N PRO A 139 5.45 5.25 24.79
CA PRO A 139 5.15 3.82 24.82
C PRO A 139 4.93 3.33 26.25
N ALA A 140 3.91 2.50 26.45
CA ALA A 140 3.57 1.96 27.76
C ALA A 140 4.44 0.74 28.12
N ASP A 141 4.86 -0.03 27.10
CA ASP A 141 5.70 -1.20 27.32
C ASP A 141 7.18 -0.86 27.12
N ARG A 142 8.01 -1.38 28.04
CA ARG A 142 9.46 -1.18 27.99
C ARG A 142 10.10 -1.73 26.71
N LYS A 143 9.63 -2.86 26.19
CA LYS A 143 10.15 -3.46 24.94
C LYS A 143 9.86 -2.55 23.74
N THR A 144 8.69 -1.91 23.71
CA THR A 144 8.34 -0.91 22.69
C THR A 144 9.30 0.27 22.75
N LEU A 145 9.58 0.80 23.95
CA LEU A 145 10.51 1.90 24.15
C LEU A 145 11.93 1.53 23.70
N GLU A 146 12.42 0.35 24.10
CA GLU A 146 13.75 -0.15 23.73
C GLU A 146 13.89 -0.30 22.21
N TYR A 147 12.84 -0.81 21.54
CA TYR A 147 12.80 -0.93 20.08
C TYR A 147 12.84 0.43 19.38
N ILE A 148 11.98 1.37 19.79
CA ILE A 148 11.89 2.71 19.19
C ILE A 148 13.20 3.49 19.38
N THR A 149 13.86 3.33 20.54
CA THR A 149 15.11 4.04 20.86
C THR A 149 16.37 3.34 20.34
N GLY A 150 16.23 2.21 19.64
CA GLY A 150 17.37 1.43 19.12
C GLY A 150 18.21 0.77 20.19
N LYS A 151 17.70 0.60 21.40
CA LYS A 151 18.38 -0.04 22.55
C LYS A 151 18.00 -1.51 22.71
N PHE A 152 17.48 -2.11 21.65
CA PHE A 152 17.07 -3.49 21.64
C PHE A 152 18.31 -4.39 21.45
N GLY A 153 18.71 -5.10 22.52
CA GLY A 153 19.88 -5.99 22.56
C GLY A 153 20.20 -6.41 23.98
#